data_eecb6057100b5eae350695f83d3277d4
#
_entry.id   eecb6057100b5eae350695f83d3277d4
#
_cell.length_a   1.000
_cell.length_b   1.000
_cell.length_c   1.000
_cell.angle_alpha   90.00
_cell.angle_beta   90.00
_cell.angle_gamma   90.00
#
_symmetry.space_group_name_H-M   'P 1'
#
loop_
_entity.id
_entity.type
_entity.pdbx_description
1 polymer ?
#
loop_
_entity_poly.entity_id
_entity_poly.type
_entity_poly.pdbx_seq_one_letter_code
_entity_poly.pdbx_strand_id
1 'polypeptide(L)'
;MSEDLGALLAGASRLAILGVGSELRSDDVAGLLVARKLAEVFPDSPNVLAIEGATAPENFTGQIIRFGASDLVIVDCADLGGPPGTTRVFPADEIGGVSSNTHTLPLKIIVDYLNNFHPCRTVFVGITPASLAFLGAVDPAVNAAADRVAQELIAVARSLAGP
;
A
#
# COMPACT_ATOMS: atom_id res chain seq x y z
N MET A 1 -4.44 5.06 17.01
CA MET A 1 -4.46 6.33 16.28
C MET A 1 -3.68 6.15 15.01
N SER A 2 -4.28 6.38 13.86
CA SER A 2 -3.55 6.30 12.61
C SER A 2 -2.65 7.51 12.48
N GLU A 3 -1.39 7.31 12.15
CA GLU A 3 -0.54 8.40 11.76
C GLU A 3 -1.04 8.98 10.42
N ASP A 4 -0.80 10.28 10.22
CA ASP A 4 -1.21 10.95 8.99
C ASP A 4 -0.25 10.59 7.84
N LEU A 5 -0.78 10.04 6.76
CA LEU A 5 -0.01 9.72 5.56
C LEU A 5 0.76 10.93 5.04
N GLY A 6 0.15 12.11 5.05
CA GLY A 6 0.80 13.33 4.62
C GLY A 6 2.03 13.66 5.47
N ALA A 7 1.93 13.48 6.78
CA ALA A 7 3.05 13.72 7.68
C ALA A 7 4.18 12.70 7.48
N LEU A 8 3.84 11.41 7.35
CA LEU A 8 4.82 10.35 7.14
C LEU A 8 5.54 10.46 5.79
N LEU A 9 4.87 10.99 4.78
CA LEU A 9 5.42 11.13 3.43
C LEU A 9 5.92 12.56 3.13
N ALA A 10 5.97 13.41 4.13
CA ALA A 10 6.49 14.78 3.97
C ALA A 10 7.92 14.74 3.41
N GLY A 11 8.17 15.55 2.39
CA GLY A 11 9.47 15.60 1.72
C GLY A 11 9.72 14.51 0.68
N ALA A 12 8.75 13.63 0.43
CA ALA A 12 8.85 12.63 -0.64
C ALA A 12 9.03 13.31 -2.00
N SER A 13 9.86 12.76 -2.85
CA SER A 13 10.12 13.27 -4.20
C SER A 13 9.66 12.31 -5.29
N ARG A 14 9.79 11.00 -5.06
CA ARG A 14 9.34 9.94 -5.97
C ARG A 14 8.64 8.87 -5.16
N LEU A 15 7.34 8.77 -5.34
CA LEU A 15 6.46 7.92 -4.55
C LEU A 15 6.07 6.65 -5.31
N ALA A 16 6.43 5.49 -4.79
CA ALA A 16 5.93 4.20 -5.26
C ALA A 16 4.81 3.71 -4.35
N ILE A 17 3.75 3.18 -4.94
CA ILE A 17 2.63 2.54 -4.23
C ILE A 17 2.58 1.08 -4.68
N LEU A 18 2.67 0.17 -3.74
CA LEU A 18 2.59 -1.27 -3.97
C LEU A 18 1.33 -1.82 -3.32
N GLY A 19 0.34 -2.14 -4.13
CA GLY A 19 -0.87 -2.80 -3.68
C GLY A 19 -0.68 -4.31 -3.62
N VAL A 20 -0.97 -4.91 -2.48
CA VAL A 20 -0.84 -6.33 -2.22
C VAL A 20 -2.22 -6.94 -1.99
N GLY A 21 -2.42 -8.15 -2.46
CA GLY A 21 -3.66 -8.88 -2.25
C GLY A 21 -4.06 -9.79 -3.40
N SER A 22 -5.27 -10.33 -3.32
CA SER A 22 -5.83 -11.24 -4.33
C SER A 22 -7.22 -10.79 -4.76
N GLU A 23 -7.45 -10.75 -6.05
CA GLU A 23 -8.78 -10.49 -6.63
C GLU A 23 -9.78 -11.61 -6.35
N LEU A 24 -9.28 -12.79 -5.99
CA LEU A 24 -10.11 -13.98 -5.79
C LEU A 24 -10.58 -14.15 -4.34
N ARG A 25 -10.19 -13.28 -3.42
CA ARG A 25 -10.41 -13.45 -1.98
C ARG A 25 -11.13 -12.27 -1.34
N SER A 26 -12.29 -11.89 -1.88
CA SER A 26 -13.15 -10.84 -1.30
C SER A 26 -12.39 -9.54 -1.03
N ASP A 27 -12.32 -9.14 0.25
CA ASP A 27 -11.70 -7.89 0.69
C ASP A 27 -10.17 -7.86 0.52
N ASP A 28 -9.56 -9.00 0.25
CA ASP A 28 -8.11 -9.06 -0.02
C ASP A 28 -7.70 -8.27 -1.28
N VAL A 29 -8.66 -7.83 -2.05
CA VAL A 29 -8.44 -6.95 -3.21
C VAL A 29 -8.18 -5.50 -2.83
N ALA A 30 -8.38 -5.09 -1.59
CA ALA A 30 -8.36 -3.68 -1.17
C ALA A 30 -7.06 -2.96 -1.56
N GLY A 31 -5.91 -3.57 -1.32
CA GLY A 31 -4.62 -3.00 -1.73
C GLY A 31 -4.50 -2.79 -3.23
N LEU A 32 -5.01 -3.73 -4.03
CA LEU A 32 -5.02 -3.63 -5.48
C LEU A 32 -5.92 -2.49 -5.96
N LEU A 33 -7.07 -2.29 -5.32
CA LEU A 33 -7.99 -1.20 -5.66
C LEU A 33 -7.33 0.16 -5.45
N VAL A 34 -6.57 0.33 -4.38
CA VAL A 34 -5.82 1.56 -4.12
C VAL A 34 -4.78 1.79 -5.22
N ALA A 35 -3.97 0.79 -5.54
CA ALA A 35 -2.95 0.89 -6.58
C ALA A 35 -3.55 1.22 -7.95
N ARG A 36 -4.66 0.59 -8.33
CA ARG A 36 -5.38 0.87 -9.58
C ARG A 36 -5.82 2.32 -9.67
N LYS A 37 -6.38 2.85 -8.59
CA LYS A 37 -6.83 4.24 -8.55
C LYS A 37 -5.68 5.21 -8.78
N LEU A 38 -4.54 4.97 -8.14
CA LEU A 38 -3.34 5.78 -8.35
C LEU A 38 -2.82 5.66 -9.79
N ALA A 39 -2.81 4.46 -10.36
CA ALA A 39 -2.38 4.25 -11.74
C ALA A 39 -3.29 4.95 -12.76
N GLU A 40 -4.60 5.00 -12.51
CA GLU A 40 -5.55 5.73 -13.36
C GLU A 40 -5.33 7.23 -13.32
N VAL A 41 -5.02 7.78 -12.15
CA VAL A 41 -4.81 9.23 -11.98
C VAL A 41 -3.42 9.65 -12.47
N PHE A 42 -2.42 8.79 -12.34
CA PHE A 42 -1.02 9.08 -12.68
C PHE A 42 -0.45 8.03 -13.66
N PRO A 43 -0.99 7.90 -14.89
CA PRO A 43 -0.60 6.80 -15.79
C PRO A 43 0.86 6.87 -16.26
N ASP A 44 1.43 8.05 -16.39
CA ASP A 44 2.80 8.26 -16.92
C ASP A 44 3.58 9.29 -16.10
N SER A 45 3.37 9.31 -14.80
CA SER A 45 4.04 10.29 -13.94
C SER A 45 5.52 9.92 -13.73
N PRO A 46 6.45 10.87 -13.83
CA PRO A 46 7.84 10.63 -13.47
C PRO A 46 8.05 10.51 -11.96
N ASN A 47 7.09 10.95 -11.15
CA ASN A 47 7.21 11.04 -9.70
C ASN A 47 6.30 10.08 -8.94
N VAL A 48 5.41 9.38 -9.62
CA VAL A 48 4.45 8.44 -9.00
C VAL A 48 4.45 7.13 -9.79
N LEU A 49 4.66 6.02 -9.09
CA LEU A 49 4.57 4.68 -9.66
C LEU A 49 3.59 3.86 -8.82
N ALA A 50 2.50 3.40 -9.43
CA ALA A 50 1.54 2.53 -8.77
C ALA A 50 1.64 1.12 -9.34
N ILE A 51 1.79 0.13 -8.48
CA ILE A 51 2.02 -1.26 -8.84
C ILE A 51 0.96 -2.15 -8.20
N GLU A 52 0.30 -2.98 -9.00
CA GLU A 52 -0.49 -4.09 -8.50
C GLU A 52 0.44 -5.29 -8.27
N GLY A 53 0.91 -5.41 -7.02
CA GLY A 53 1.82 -6.49 -6.63
C GLY A 53 1.13 -7.85 -6.52
N ALA A 54 -0.18 -7.84 -6.38
CA ALA A 54 -1.01 -9.03 -6.23
C ALA A 54 -0.50 -9.94 -5.11
N THR A 55 -0.34 -11.23 -5.38
CA THR A 55 0.09 -12.22 -4.37
C THR A 55 1.59 -12.47 -4.39
N ALA A 56 2.33 -11.79 -5.25
CA ALA A 56 3.78 -11.91 -5.38
C ALA A 56 4.47 -10.54 -5.46
N PRO A 57 4.28 -9.69 -4.43
CA PRO A 57 4.82 -8.33 -4.43
C PRO A 57 6.35 -8.29 -4.51
N GLU A 58 7.03 -9.33 -4.07
CA GLU A 58 8.49 -9.47 -4.16
C GLU A 58 9.04 -9.43 -5.59
N ASN A 59 8.21 -9.72 -6.58
CA ASN A 59 8.60 -9.66 -7.99
C ASN A 59 8.77 -8.22 -8.52
N PHE A 60 8.36 -7.23 -7.73
CA PHE A 60 8.35 -5.83 -8.16
C PHE A 60 9.46 -4.97 -7.54
N THR A 61 10.33 -5.54 -6.72
CA THR A 61 11.44 -4.82 -6.10
C THR A 61 12.36 -4.18 -7.13
N GLY A 62 12.67 -4.89 -8.21
CA GLY A 62 13.47 -4.35 -9.31
C GLY A 62 12.85 -3.11 -9.97
N GLN A 63 11.54 -3.11 -10.16
CA GLN A 63 10.81 -1.99 -10.73
C GLN A 63 10.86 -0.77 -9.81
N ILE A 64 10.69 -0.99 -8.51
CA ILE A 64 10.78 0.09 -7.49
C ILE A 64 12.18 0.71 -7.48
N ILE A 65 13.21 -0.12 -7.56
CA ILE A 65 14.61 0.34 -7.59
C ILE A 65 14.88 1.13 -8.86
N ARG A 66 14.49 0.64 -10.04
CA ARG A 66 14.68 1.34 -11.33
C ARG A 66 13.93 2.67 -11.36
N PHE A 67 12.76 2.73 -10.74
CA PHE A 67 12.01 3.97 -10.60
C PHE A 67 12.74 5.00 -9.73
N GLY A 68 13.56 4.54 -8.80
CA GLY A 68 14.29 5.42 -7.88
C GLY A 68 13.40 6.01 -6.80
N ALA A 69 12.53 5.19 -6.22
CA ALA A 69 11.60 5.63 -5.18
C ALA A 69 12.35 6.26 -3.99
N SER A 70 11.95 7.45 -3.58
CA SER A 70 12.34 8.03 -2.29
C SER A 70 11.51 7.44 -1.16
N ASP A 71 10.27 7.11 -1.48
CA ASP A 71 9.28 6.60 -0.54
C ASP A 71 8.46 5.49 -1.20
N LEU A 72 8.16 4.47 -0.42
CA LEU A 72 7.30 3.35 -0.80
C LEU A 72 6.14 3.25 0.17
N VAL A 73 4.92 3.18 -0.35
CA VAL A 73 3.73 2.85 0.42
C VAL A 73 3.26 1.46 0.02
N ILE A 74 3.17 0.57 0.99
CA ILE A 74 2.61 -0.77 0.79
C ILE A 74 1.20 -0.77 1.36
N VAL A 75 0.22 -1.18 0.57
CA VAL A 75 -1.19 -1.26 0.99
C VAL A 75 -1.65 -2.70 0.93
N ASP A 76 -2.14 -3.22 2.04
CA ASP A 76 -2.61 -4.60 2.16
C ASP A 76 -3.75 -4.71 3.17
N CYS A 77 -4.48 -5.80 3.12
CA CYS A 77 -5.39 -6.18 4.20
C CYS A 77 -4.60 -6.63 5.42
N ALA A 78 -5.02 -6.16 6.59
CA ALA A 78 -4.43 -6.56 7.86
C ALA A 78 -5.50 -6.57 8.94
N ASP A 79 -5.42 -7.54 9.85
CA ASP A 79 -6.26 -7.53 11.05
C ASP A 79 -5.69 -6.53 12.05
N LEU A 80 -6.32 -5.37 12.12
CA LEU A 80 -5.89 -4.26 12.95
C LEU A 80 -6.69 -4.19 14.27
N GLY A 81 -7.65 -5.11 14.45
CA GLY A 81 -8.71 -4.96 15.43
C GLY A 81 -9.73 -3.91 14.97
N GLY A 82 -10.94 -3.95 15.51
CA GLY A 82 -12.00 -3.04 15.11
C GLY A 82 -12.83 -3.53 13.92
N PRO A 83 -13.81 -2.74 13.46
CA PRO A 83 -14.73 -3.14 12.40
C PRO A 83 -14.06 -3.19 11.03
N PRO A 84 -14.67 -3.89 10.06
CA PRO A 84 -14.23 -3.85 8.67
C PRO A 84 -14.08 -2.42 8.15
N GLY A 85 -13.03 -2.18 7.37
CA GLY A 85 -12.73 -0.85 6.86
C GLY A 85 -11.92 0.02 7.80
N THR A 86 -11.57 -0.47 8.99
CA THR A 86 -10.59 0.21 9.85
C THR A 86 -9.26 0.30 9.12
N THR A 87 -8.66 1.49 9.09
CA THR A 87 -7.36 1.72 8.47
C THR A 87 -6.34 2.12 9.52
N ARG A 88 -5.10 1.72 9.28
CA ARG A 88 -3.97 2.14 10.10
C ARG A 88 -2.75 2.35 9.23
N VAL A 89 -2.02 3.41 9.51
CA VAL A 89 -0.78 3.76 8.81
C VAL A 89 0.36 3.69 9.82
N PHE A 90 1.46 3.08 9.44
CA PHE A 90 2.62 2.96 10.33
C PHE A 90 3.91 2.71 9.52
N PRO A 91 5.08 3.06 10.10
CA PRO A 91 6.36 2.78 9.48
C PRO A 91 6.59 1.27 9.28
N ALA A 92 7.37 0.91 8.30
CA ALA A 92 7.61 -0.49 7.93
C ALA A 92 8.27 -1.34 9.02
N ASP A 93 9.02 -0.73 9.92
CA ASP A 93 9.66 -1.43 11.04
C ASP A 93 8.65 -1.95 12.07
N GLU A 94 7.42 -1.43 12.07
CA GLU A 94 6.33 -1.91 12.91
C GLU A 94 5.52 -3.06 12.29
N ILE A 95 5.77 -3.43 11.04
CA ILE A 95 5.00 -4.48 10.34
C ILE A 95 4.98 -5.81 11.11
N GLY A 96 6.10 -6.20 11.70
CA GLY A 96 6.22 -7.45 12.44
C GLY A 96 5.35 -7.55 13.70
N GLY A 97 4.85 -6.42 14.22
CA GLY A 97 3.95 -6.36 15.37
C GLY A 97 2.47 -6.42 15.02
N VAL A 98 2.13 -6.39 13.73
CA VAL A 98 0.74 -6.48 13.28
C VAL A 98 0.37 -7.93 13.10
N SER A 99 -0.74 -8.35 13.73
CA SER A 99 -1.30 -9.70 13.53
C SER A 99 -1.66 -9.86 12.06
N SER A 100 -0.92 -10.73 11.39
CA SER A 100 -0.91 -10.73 9.95
C SER A 100 -1.72 -11.83 9.34
N ASN A 101 -2.29 -11.49 8.25
CA ASN A 101 -2.57 -12.38 7.15
C ASN A 101 -1.26 -12.98 6.58
N THR A 102 -1.39 -13.92 5.70
CA THR A 102 -0.30 -14.69 5.08
C THR A 102 0.79 -13.87 4.37
N HIS A 103 0.60 -12.55 4.24
CA HIS A 103 1.49 -11.67 3.46
C HIS A 103 2.57 -10.94 4.26
N THR A 104 2.52 -10.96 5.60
CA THR A 104 3.42 -10.15 6.44
C THR A 104 4.89 -10.52 6.30
N LEU A 105 5.18 -11.81 6.28
CA LEU A 105 6.57 -12.27 6.15
C LEU A 105 7.18 -11.90 4.79
N PRO A 106 6.49 -12.09 3.65
CA PRO A 106 6.97 -11.58 2.37
C PRO A 106 7.19 -10.08 2.34
N LEU A 107 6.33 -9.29 3.00
CA LEU A 107 6.47 -7.84 3.04
C LEU A 107 7.73 -7.41 3.81
N LYS A 108 8.02 -8.07 4.92
CA LYS A 108 9.26 -7.81 5.67
C LYS A 108 10.50 -8.12 4.81
N ILE A 109 10.47 -9.20 4.07
CA ILE A 109 11.57 -9.56 3.16
C ILE A 109 11.77 -8.47 2.09
N ILE A 110 10.71 -7.94 1.52
CA ILE A 110 10.77 -6.85 0.55
C ILE A 110 11.44 -5.61 1.17
N VAL A 111 11.01 -5.22 2.36
CA VAL A 111 11.56 -4.05 3.07
C VAL A 111 13.05 -4.26 3.36
N ASP A 112 13.43 -5.43 3.87
CA ASP A 112 14.82 -5.75 4.16
C ASP A 112 15.68 -5.74 2.89
N TYR A 113 15.16 -6.29 1.79
CA TYR A 113 15.83 -6.28 0.50
C TYR A 113 16.06 -4.84 0.00
N LEU A 114 15.03 -4.02 0.03
CA LEU A 114 15.13 -2.62 -0.40
C LEU A 114 16.12 -1.83 0.48
N ASN A 115 16.10 -2.05 1.79
CA ASN A 115 17.03 -1.38 2.69
C ASN A 115 18.50 -1.70 2.37
N ASN A 116 18.76 -2.87 1.82
CA ASN A 116 20.14 -3.27 1.42
C ASN A 116 20.55 -2.73 0.05
N PHE A 117 19.63 -2.63 -0.91
CA PHE A 117 19.95 -2.34 -2.30
C PHE A 117 19.48 -0.97 -2.79
N HIS A 118 18.43 -0.45 -2.22
CA HIS A 118 17.89 0.87 -2.53
C HIS A 118 17.14 1.41 -1.31
N PRO A 119 17.86 1.93 -0.30
CA PRO A 119 17.21 2.47 0.89
C PRO A 119 16.18 3.54 0.53
N CYS A 120 14.95 3.31 0.94
CA CYS A 120 13.86 4.26 0.81
C CYS A 120 12.98 4.19 2.05
N ARG A 121 12.31 5.30 2.35
CA ARG A 121 11.38 5.33 3.47
C ARG A 121 10.15 4.51 3.08
N THR A 122 9.77 3.53 3.92
CA THR A 122 8.64 2.65 3.65
C THR A 122 7.56 2.81 4.71
N VAL A 123 6.33 3.00 4.25
CA VAL A 123 5.13 3.16 5.07
C VAL A 123 4.17 2.04 4.70
N PHE A 124 3.54 1.44 5.69
CA PHE A 124 2.52 0.42 5.51
C PHE A 124 1.15 1.00 5.80
N VAL A 125 0.17 0.67 4.96
CA VAL A 125 -1.24 0.98 5.17
C VAL A 125 -2.01 -0.33 5.24
N GLY A 126 -2.56 -0.64 6.39
CA GLY A 126 -3.42 -1.79 6.61
C GLY A 126 -4.90 -1.41 6.53
N ILE A 127 -5.71 -2.27 5.97
CA ILE A 127 -7.17 -2.15 5.91
C ILE A 127 -7.77 -3.44 6.46
N THR A 128 -8.56 -3.33 7.53
CA THR A 128 -9.21 -4.49 8.15
C THR A 128 -10.30 -5.06 7.24
N PRO A 129 -10.20 -6.34 6.85
CA PRO A 129 -11.21 -6.99 6.02
C PRO A 129 -12.42 -7.46 6.85
N ALA A 130 -13.57 -7.61 6.20
CA ALA A 130 -14.71 -8.33 6.74
C ALA A 130 -14.58 -9.83 6.47
N SER A 131 -14.12 -10.20 5.28
CA SER A 131 -13.98 -11.59 4.85
C SER A 131 -12.85 -11.72 3.82
N LEU A 132 -12.14 -12.83 3.87
CA LEU A 132 -11.17 -13.27 2.86
C LEU A 132 -11.65 -14.52 2.12
N ALA A 133 -12.95 -14.75 2.11
CA ALA A 133 -13.56 -15.93 1.48
C ALA A 133 -13.32 -15.92 -0.03
N PHE A 134 -13.05 -17.10 -0.58
CA PHE A 134 -12.83 -17.28 -2.01
C PHE A 134 -14.08 -16.88 -2.83
N LEU A 135 -13.88 -16.05 -3.85
CA LEU A 135 -14.92 -15.54 -4.75
C LEU A 135 -16.06 -14.74 -4.05
N GLY A 136 -15.81 -14.24 -2.86
CA GLY A 136 -16.77 -13.36 -2.18
C GLY A 136 -16.75 -11.93 -2.74
N ALA A 137 -17.83 -11.19 -2.47
CA ALA A 137 -17.88 -9.76 -2.78
C ALA A 137 -17.05 -8.92 -1.80
N VAL A 138 -16.64 -7.73 -2.24
CA VAL A 138 -15.95 -6.77 -1.37
C VAL A 138 -16.98 -6.11 -0.45
N ASP A 139 -16.68 -6.07 0.85
CA ASP A 139 -17.52 -5.39 1.83
C ASP A 139 -17.56 -3.87 1.53
N PRO A 140 -18.76 -3.23 1.59
CA PRO A 140 -18.87 -1.80 1.32
C PRO A 140 -17.99 -0.92 2.20
N ALA A 141 -17.79 -1.28 3.46
CA ALA A 141 -16.92 -0.53 4.37
C ALA A 141 -15.45 -0.64 3.97
N VAL A 142 -15.03 -1.81 3.50
CA VAL A 142 -13.66 -2.03 3.00
C VAL A 142 -13.44 -1.30 1.69
N ASN A 143 -14.40 -1.33 0.78
CA ASN A 143 -14.32 -0.58 -0.48
C ASN A 143 -14.23 0.93 -0.22
N ALA A 144 -15.04 1.45 0.70
CA ALA A 144 -14.99 2.86 1.09
C ALA A 144 -13.65 3.24 1.73
N ALA A 145 -13.07 2.34 2.54
CA ALA A 145 -11.76 2.54 3.13
C ALA A 145 -10.66 2.60 2.06
N ALA A 146 -10.70 1.70 1.09
CA ALA A 146 -9.76 1.72 -0.03
C ALA A 146 -9.85 3.04 -0.82
N ASP A 147 -11.06 3.54 -1.07
CA ASP A 147 -11.26 4.84 -1.73
C ASP A 147 -10.67 5.99 -0.91
N ARG A 148 -10.88 6.01 0.40
CA ARG A 148 -10.30 7.06 1.27
C ARG A 148 -8.78 7.02 1.24
N VAL A 149 -8.18 5.85 1.38
CA VAL A 149 -6.71 5.69 1.29
C VAL A 149 -6.19 6.18 -0.06
N ALA A 150 -6.86 5.81 -1.15
CA ALA A 150 -6.49 6.26 -2.48
C ALA A 150 -6.55 7.79 -2.60
N GLN A 151 -7.60 8.44 -2.08
CA GLN A 151 -7.74 9.89 -2.11
C GLN A 151 -6.65 10.59 -1.31
N GLU A 152 -6.29 10.07 -0.14
CA GLU A 152 -5.18 10.62 0.66
C GLU A 152 -3.85 10.51 -0.09
N LEU A 153 -3.56 9.36 -0.71
CA LEU A 153 -2.36 9.16 -1.50
C LEU A 153 -2.34 10.02 -2.76
N ILE A 154 -3.48 10.22 -3.42
CA ILE A 154 -3.59 11.12 -4.57
C ILE A 154 -3.26 12.55 -4.15
N ALA A 155 -3.75 13.01 -3.00
CA ALA A 155 -3.45 14.35 -2.50
C ALA A 155 -1.94 14.52 -2.24
N VAL A 156 -1.30 13.53 -1.61
CA VAL A 156 0.17 13.53 -1.41
C VAL A 156 0.89 13.54 -2.77
N ALA A 157 0.49 12.66 -3.68
CA ALA A 157 1.12 12.52 -4.99
C ALA A 157 1.02 13.80 -5.84
N ARG A 158 -0.10 14.50 -5.77
CA ARG A 158 -0.27 15.80 -6.46
C ARG A 158 0.67 16.87 -5.93
N SER A 159 1.02 16.83 -4.65
CA SER A 159 2.01 17.75 -4.09
C SER A 159 3.44 17.47 -4.58
N LEU A 160 3.74 16.22 -4.97
CA LEU A 160 5.04 15.83 -5.55
C LEU A 160 5.16 16.22 -7.01
N ALA A 161 4.03 16.19 -7.73
CA ALA A 161 3.97 16.59 -9.13
C ALA A 161 4.04 18.11 -9.32
N GLY A 162 4.40 18.84 -8.26
CA GLY A 162 4.42 20.29 -8.14
C GLY A 162 4.91 21.04 -9.39
N PRO A 163 4.78 22.35 -9.46
CA PRO A 163 4.78 23.10 -10.71
C PRO A 163 5.90 22.79 -11.63
#